data_c3ea6c71767bded325746648dfdbc19c
#
_entry.id   c3ea6c71767bded325746648dfdbc19c
#
_cell.length_a   1.000
_cell.length_b   1.000
_cell.length_c   1.000
_cell.angle_alpha   90.00
_cell.angle_beta   90.00
_cell.angle_gamma   90.00
#
_symmetry.space_group_name_H-M   'P 1'
#
loop_
_entity.id
_entity.type
_entity.pdbx_description
1 polymer ?
#
loop_
_entity_poly.entity_id
_entity_poly.type
_entity_poly.pdbx_seq_one_letter_code
_entity_poly.pdbx_strand_id
1 'polypeptide(L)' 'MQKIDFRTDILPLKDKLFRLALRITFDRAEAEDIVQETMIRVWNKRDEWDGLESVEAYCLTVARNLAIERNEKKH' A
#
# COMPACT_ATOMS: atom_id res chain seq x y z
N MET A 1 11.39 19.99 8.27
CA MET A 1 10.49 19.66 7.17
C MET A 1 10.86 18.32 6.58
N GLN A 2 9.99 17.35 6.68
CA GLN A 2 10.26 16.04 6.12
C GLN A 2 9.80 15.97 4.69
N LYS A 3 10.74 15.58 3.83
CA LYS A 3 10.41 15.36 2.44
C LYS A 3 10.38 13.86 2.20
N ILE A 4 9.21 13.34 1.94
CA ILE A 4 9.06 11.92 1.65
C ILE A 4 9.44 11.69 0.20
N ASP A 5 10.34 10.75 -0.02
CA ASP A 5 10.84 10.39 -1.34
C ASP A 5 10.23 9.04 -1.72
N PHE A 6 9.57 8.99 -2.87
CA PHE A 6 8.92 7.76 -3.32
C PHE A 6 9.91 6.60 -3.42
N ARG A 7 11.08 6.85 -3.97
CA ARG A 7 12.08 5.80 -4.17
C ARG A 7 12.65 5.24 -2.88
N THR A 8 12.98 6.13 -1.94
CA THR A 8 13.68 5.69 -0.74
C THR A 8 12.75 5.36 0.40
N ASP A 9 11.56 5.95 0.42
CA ASP A 9 10.65 5.80 1.56
C ASP A 9 9.46 4.90 1.25
N ILE A 10 9.04 4.82 0.01
CA ILE A 10 7.84 4.08 -0.36
C ILE A 10 8.14 2.79 -1.11
N LEU A 11 8.96 2.86 -2.16
CA LEU A 11 9.28 1.65 -2.92
C LEU A 11 9.83 0.51 -2.07
N PRO A 12 10.69 0.77 -1.07
CA PRO A 12 11.19 -0.33 -0.24
C PRO A 12 10.11 -1.04 0.58
N LEU A 13 8.92 -0.45 0.66
CA LEU A 13 7.82 -1.07 1.40
C LEU A 13 7.09 -2.14 0.61
N LYS A 14 7.44 -2.34 -0.65
CA LYS A 14 6.74 -3.28 -1.52
C LYS A 14 6.61 -4.67 -0.92
N ASP A 15 7.69 -5.19 -0.36
CA ASP A 15 7.66 -6.54 0.21
C ASP A 15 6.71 -6.62 1.40
N LYS A 16 6.72 -5.59 2.25
CA LYS A 16 5.80 -5.55 3.39
C LYS A 16 4.36 -5.50 2.93
N LEU A 17 4.08 -4.67 1.94
CA LEU A 17 2.74 -4.54 1.39
C LEU A 17 2.29 -5.85 0.76
N PHE A 18 3.19 -6.50 0.04
CA PHE A 18 2.87 -7.78 -0.59
C PHE A 18 2.53 -8.84 0.44
N ARG A 19 3.34 -8.94 1.49
CA ARG A 19 3.09 -9.93 2.55
C ARG A 19 1.76 -9.68 3.24
N LEU A 20 1.46 -8.42 3.52
CA LEU A 20 0.19 -8.08 4.15
C LEU A 20 -0.98 -8.47 3.24
N ALA A 21 -0.91 -8.11 1.97
CA ALA A 21 -1.97 -8.41 1.02
C ALA A 21 -2.13 -9.91 0.84
N LEU A 22 -1.01 -10.64 0.74
CA LEU A 22 -1.04 -12.08 0.55
C LEU A 22 -1.67 -12.78 1.75
N ARG A 23 -1.39 -12.26 2.95
CA ARG A 23 -1.94 -12.84 4.17
C ARG A 23 -3.47 -12.71 4.22
N ILE A 24 -4.01 -11.70 3.59
CA ILE A 24 -5.45 -11.47 3.59
C ILE A 24 -6.13 -12.18 2.42
N THR A 25 -5.54 -12.12 1.24
CA THR A 25 -6.17 -12.65 0.02
C THR A 25 -5.83 -14.09 -0.29
N PHE A 26 -4.68 -14.57 0.21
CA PHE A 26 -4.17 -15.92 -0.09
C PHE A 26 -4.01 -16.16 -1.60
N ASP A 27 -3.71 -15.10 -2.34
CA ASP A 27 -3.60 -15.13 -3.79
C ASP A 27 -2.48 -14.20 -4.23
N ARG A 28 -1.43 -14.78 -4.86
CA ARG A 28 -0.25 -14.01 -5.24
C ARG A 28 -0.57 -12.93 -6.29
N ALA A 29 -1.38 -13.29 -7.26
CA ALA A 29 -1.74 -12.33 -8.32
C ALA A 29 -2.52 -11.17 -7.75
N GLU A 30 -3.46 -11.44 -6.85
CA GLU A 30 -4.21 -10.40 -6.17
C GLU A 30 -3.29 -9.53 -5.33
N ALA A 31 -2.37 -10.17 -4.58
CA ALA A 31 -1.46 -9.42 -3.72
C ALA A 31 -0.57 -8.49 -4.54
N GLU A 32 -0.06 -8.96 -5.66
CA GLU A 32 0.77 -8.13 -6.53
C GLU A 32 -0.01 -6.94 -7.06
N ASP A 33 -1.25 -7.18 -7.46
CA ASP A 33 -2.11 -6.12 -7.97
C ASP A 33 -2.42 -5.09 -6.90
N ILE A 34 -2.65 -5.55 -5.67
CA ILE A 34 -2.90 -4.67 -4.54
C ILE A 34 -1.69 -3.78 -4.26
N VAL A 35 -0.48 -4.34 -4.35
CA VAL A 35 0.72 -3.54 -4.15
C VAL A 35 0.82 -2.45 -5.21
N GLN A 36 0.58 -2.79 -6.48
CA GLN A 36 0.62 -1.82 -7.55
C GLN A 36 -0.42 -0.72 -7.34
N GLU A 37 -1.63 -1.11 -7.02
CA GLU A 37 -2.68 -0.12 -6.80
C GLU A 37 -2.38 0.76 -5.60
N THR A 38 -1.81 0.18 -4.54
CA THR A 38 -1.40 0.96 -3.38
C THR A 38 -0.38 2.02 -3.78
N MET A 39 0.61 1.62 -4.59
CA MET A 39 1.62 2.58 -5.05
C MET A 39 1.01 3.71 -5.85
N ILE A 40 0.07 3.40 -6.72
CA ILE A 40 -0.60 4.42 -7.52
C ILE A 40 -1.39 5.38 -6.64
N ARG A 41 -2.15 4.85 -5.68
CA ARG A 41 -2.96 5.70 -4.80
C ARG A 41 -2.09 6.59 -3.93
N VAL A 42 -1.00 6.03 -3.40
CA VAL A 42 -0.08 6.80 -2.57
C VAL A 42 0.55 7.91 -3.40
N TRP A 43 0.97 7.61 -4.60
CA TRP A 43 1.56 8.61 -5.49
C TRP A 43 0.56 9.72 -5.83
N ASN A 44 -0.68 9.36 -6.09
CA ASN A 44 -1.72 10.34 -6.42
C ASN A 44 -2.03 11.27 -5.27
N LYS A 45 -1.69 10.88 -4.05
CA LYS A 45 -1.90 11.70 -2.86
C LYS A 45 -0.62 12.36 -2.37
N ARG A 46 0.39 12.47 -3.23
CA ARG A 46 1.69 12.98 -2.81
C ARG A 46 1.65 14.40 -2.25
N ASP A 47 0.66 15.15 -2.65
CA ASP A 47 0.49 16.52 -2.13
C ASP A 47 0.14 16.53 -0.64
N GLU A 48 -0.33 15.41 -0.11
CA GLU A 48 -0.74 15.30 1.28
C GLU A 48 0.30 14.61 2.16
N TRP A 49 1.44 14.21 1.58
CA TRP A 49 2.46 13.47 2.32
C TRP A 49 3.01 14.25 3.51
N ASP A 50 3.09 15.57 3.40
CA ASP A 50 3.66 16.39 4.46
C ASP A 50 2.87 16.30 5.76
N GLY A 51 1.59 15.94 5.67
CA GLY A 51 0.75 15.79 6.85
C GLY A 51 0.78 14.41 7.47
N LEU A 52 1.54 13.49 6.89
CA LEU A 52 1.57 12.11 7.39
C LEU A 52 2.56 11.95 8.53
N GLU A 53 2.15 11.28 9.60
CA GLU A 53 3.06 10.94 10.68
C GLU A 53 3.98 9.80 10.28
N SER A 54 3.45 8.87 9.48
CA SER A 54 4.22 7.71 9.03
C SER A 54 3.74 7.30 7.65
N VAL A 55 4.61 7.41 6.67
CA VAL A 55 4.27 7.00 5.32
C VAL A 55 4.10 5.48 5.25
N GLU A 56 4.87 4.76 6.05
CA GLU A 56 4.74 3.29 6.09
C GLU A 56 3.36 2.88 6.60
N ALA A 57 2.91 3.49 7.69
CA ALA A 57 1.59 3.19 8.24
C ALA A 57 0.49 3.53 7.24
N TYR A 58 0.64 4.64 6.55
CA TYR A 58 -0.32 5.06 5.55
C TYR A 58 -0.42 4.04 4.42
N CYS A 59 0.72 3.61 3.89
CA CYS A 59 0.75 2.63 2.81
C CYS A 59 0.16 1.29 3.26
N LEU A 60 0.50 0.85 4.46
CA LEU A 60 -0.03 -0.40 4.99
C LEU A 60 -1.54 -0.34 5.14
N THR A 61 -2.07 0.81 5.58
CA THR A 61 -3.50 0.99 5.72
C THR A 61 -4.20 0.91 4.37
N VAL A 62 -3.64 1.57 3.35
CA VAL A 62 -4.22 1.54 2.01
C VAL A 62 -4.24 0.11 1.47
N ALA A 63 -3.12 -0.59 1.59
CA ALA A 63 -3.01 -1.96 1.10
C ALA A 63 -3.97 -2.89 1.84
N ARG A 64 -4.06 -2.72 3.15
CA ARG A 64 -4.95 -3.54 3.97
C ARG A 64 -6.40 -3.36 3.55
N ASN A 65 -6.82 -2.11 3.38
CA ASN A 65 -8.20 -1.83 2.98
C ASN A 65 -8.52 -2.40 1.61
N LEU A 66 -7.58 -2.29 0.67
CA LEU A 66 -7.76 -2.87 -0.65
C LEU A 66 -7.86 -4.40 -0.59
N ALA A 67 -7.01 -5.00 0.23
CA ALA A 67 -6.98 -6.47 0.36
C ALA A 67 -8.30 -6.98 0.97
N ILE A 68 -8.77 -6.31 2.00
CA ILE A 68 -10.02 -6.70 2.65
C ILE A 68 -11.19 -6.55 1.68
N GLU A 69 -11.22 -5.43 0.97
CA GLU A 69 -12.27 -5.16 -0.01
C GLU A 69 -12.33 -6.24 -1.09
N ARG A 70 -11.16 -6.62 -1.63
CA ARG A 70 -11.09 -7.64 -2.65
C ARG A 70 -11.46 -9.02 -2.12
N ASN A 71 -11.06 -9.31 -0.90
CA ASN A 71 -11.38 -10.59 -0.29
C ASN A 71 -12.88 -10.74 -0.09
N GLU A 72 -13.56 -9.65 0.27
CA GLU A 72 -15.01 -9.68 0.43
C GLU A 72 -15.73 -9.92 -0.89
N LYS A 73 -15.19 -9.39 -1.97
CA LYS A 73 -15.82 -9.54 -3.28
C LYS A 73 -15.70 -10.95 -3.86
N LYS A 74 -14.88 -11.79 -3.27
CA LYS A 74 -14.71 -13.16 -3.73
C LYS A 74 -15.80 -14.10 -3.28
N HIS A 75 -16.67 -13.66 -2.43
CA HIS A 75 -17.76 -14.52 -1.91
C HIS A 75 -19.06 -14.31 -2.62
#